data_e1f6a546049218bcc8e7d6d49c20a701
#
_entry.id   e1f6a546049218bcc8e7d6d49c20a701
#
_cell.length_a   1.000
_cell.length_b   1.000
_cell.length_c   1.000
_cell.angle_alpha   90.00
_cell.angle_beta   90.00
_cell.angle_gamma   90.00
#
_symmetry.space_group_name_H-M   'P 1'
#
loop_
_entity.id
_entity.type
_entity.pdbx_description
1 polymer ?
#
loop_
_entity_poly.entity_id
_entity_poly.type
_entity_poly.pdbx_seq_one_letter_code
_entity_poly.pdbx_strand_id
1 'polypeptide(L)'
;ACHVMSRGTYGSHRTWDELHKSGIACSEKRVARLMKDAGICGVVRRKHRQTPLDVHAASYPENLLARNFKAEAANRKWVTDITYIPTDQGWLYLSVVMDLYSRRIVGWSFHSKLEASIATQALAMAINQRKTTPGLLVHSDRGTQFTSDAFQKKLADNKFVQSMSRNGDCWDNAAMESFFGTLKQELVHRVKYKTRRSAIQDNFQWIETWYNRHRRHSFLGYESPDNFEKPSLQPQPITIAA
;
A
#
# COMPACT_ATOMS: atom_id res chain seq x y z
N ALA A 1 13.59 -15.02 16.06
CA ALA A 1 12.66 -15.48 15.02
C ALA A 1 11.83 -14.32 14.48
N CYS A 2 10.84 -13.71 15.18
CA CYS A 2 9.91 -12.68 14.66
C CYS A 2 10.59 -11.47 14.01
N HIS A 3 11.67 -10.94 14.60
CA HIS A 3 12.43 -9.82 14.02
C HIS A 3 13.12 -10.21 12.71
N VAL A 4 13.64 -11.42 12.60
CA VAL A 4 14.24 -11.95 11.36
C VAL A 4 13.17 -12.16 10.28
N MET A 5 12.03 -12.75 10.63
CA MET A 5 10.88 -12.92 9.73
C MET A 5 10.41 -11.59 9.14
N SER A 6 10.41 -10.54 9.94
CA SER A 6 10.09 -9.18 9.50
C SER A 6 11.21 -8.48 8.72
N ARG A 7 12.26 -9.19 8.32
CA ARG A 7 13.46 -8.61 7.68
C ARG A 7 14.11 -7.51 8.51
N GLY A 8 14.04 -7.62 9.84
CA GLY A 8 14.60 -6.62 10.75
C GLY A 8 13.82 -5.30 10.79
N THR A 9 12.52 -5.29 10.51
CA THR A 9 11.73 -4.05 10.43
C THR A 9 10.80 -3.84 11.61
N TYR A 10 10.36 -4.90 12.29
CA TYR A 10 9.40 -4.80 13.39
C TYR A 10 10.05 -4.23 14.66
N GLY A 11 9.38 -3.22 15.24
CA GLY A 11 9.64 -2.76 16.61
C GLY A 11 8.90 -3.63 17.64
N SER A 12 9.03 -3.27 18.94
CA SER A 12 8.51 -4.06 20.07
C SER A 12 7.04 -4.42 19.95
N HIS A 13 6.21 -3.49 19.55
CA HIS A 13 4.75 -3.71 19.49
C HIS A 13 4.36 -4.79 18.47
N ARG A 14 4.85 -4.70 17.21
CA ARG A 14 4.56 -5.72 16.19
C ARG A 14 5.21 -7.06 16.53
N THR A 15 6.39 -7.05 17.15
CA THR A 15 7.04 -8.27 17.62
C THR A 15 6.24 -8.93 18.76
N TRP A 16 5.69 -8.14 19.66
CA TRP A 16 4.80 -8.62 20.72
C TRP A 16 3.51 -9.22 20.15
N ASP A 17 2.84 -8.54 19.21
CA ASP A 17 1.63 -9.04 18.54
C ASP A 17 1.87 -10.41 17.87
N GLU A 18 3.00 -10.55 17.19
CA GLU A 18 3.39 -11.79 16.52
C GLU A 18 3.63 -12.94 17.52
N LEU A 19 4.33 -12.65 18.64
CA LEU A 19 4.55 -13.63 19.71
C LEU A 19 3.23 -14.04 20.36
N HIS A 20 2.35 -13.08 20.64
CA HIS A 20 1.06 -13.34 21.26
C HIS A 20 0.17 -14.23 20.37
N LYS A 21 0.09 -13.94 19.06
CA LYS A 21 -0.62 -14.75 18.07
C LYS A 21 0.00 -16.15 17.89
N SER A 22 1.29 -16.29 18.19
CA SER A 22 1.97 -17.59 18.21
C SER A 22 1.79 -18.37 19.53
N GLY A 23 0.93 -17.89 20.45
CA GLY A 23 0.66 -18.53 21.72
C GLY A 23 1.69 -18.26 22.82
N ILE A 24 2.62 -17.34 22.62
CA ILE A 24 3.66 -16.98 23.61
C ILE A 24 3.13 -15.87 24.51
N ALA A 25 2.79 -16.20 25.76
CA ALA A 25 2.32 -15.26 26.76
C ALA A 25 3.48 -14.37 27.28
N CYS A 26 3.49 -13.10 26.89
CA CYS A 26 4.45 -12.12 27.38
C CYS A 26 3.85 -10.70 27.29
N SER A 27 4.36 -9.77 28.10
CA SER A 27 3.96 -8.37 28.01
C SER A 27 4.79 -7.62 26.96
N GLU A 28 4.19 -6.60 26.34
CA GLU A 28 4.92 -5.72 25.40
C GLU A 28 6.16 -5.09 26.03
N LYS A 29 6.06 -4.67 27.31
CA LYS A 29 7.20 -4.11 28.07
C LYS A 29 8.37 -5.09 28.17
N ARG A 30 8.09 -6.38 28.38
CA ARG A 30 9.12 -7.44 28.41
C ARG A 30 9.79 -7.56 27.03
N VAL A 31 9.01 -7.58 25.94
CA VAL A 31 9.54 -7.63 24.58
C VAL A 31 10.42 -6.41 24.28
N ALA A 32 9.95 -5.20 24.62
CA ALA A 32 10.71 -3.97 24.42
C ALA A 32 12.05 -4.00 25.16
N ARG A 33 12.07 -4.47 26.41
CA ARG A 33 13.30 -4.61 27.21
C ARG A 33 14.26 -5.60 26.55
N LEU A 34 13.80 -6.81 26.22
CA LEU A 34 14.64 -7.84 25.61
C LEU A 34 15.20 -7.41 24.24
N MET A 35 14.42 -6.70 23.44
CA MET A 35 14.90 -6.13 22.17
C MET A 35 16.00 -5.08 22.42
N LYS A 36 15.82 -4.21 23.41
CA LYS A 36 16.83 -3.22 23.79
C LYS A 36 18.13 -3.91 24.26
N ASP A 37 18.02 -4.88 25.15
CA ASP A 37 19.17 -5.64 25.68
C ASP A 37 19.94 -6.39 24.58
N ALA A 38 19.23 -6.88 23.55
CA ALA A 38 19.79 -7.54 22.37
C ALA A 38 20.26 -6.56 21.27
N GLY A 39 20.19 -5.23 21.47
CA GLY A 39 20.53 -4.24 20.46
C GLY A 39 19.62 -4.25 19.22
N ILE A 40 18.42 -4.79 19.34
CA ILE A 40 17.45 -4.93 18.24
C ILE A 40 16.51 -3.75 18.25
N CYS A 41 16.38 -3.06 17.10
CA CYS A 41 15.43 -1.96 16.94
C CYS A 41 14.60 -2.11 15.64
N GLY A 42 13.38 -1.60 15.66
CA GLY A 42 12.54 -1.52 14.46
C GLY A 42 12.93 -0.34 13.57
N VAL A 43 12.46 -0.38 12.33
CA VAL A 43 12.66 0.74 11.38
C VAL A 43 11.71 1.87 11.70
N VAL A 44 12.27 3.08 11.93
CA VAL A 44 11.50 4.30 12.24
C VAL A 44 11.28 5.10 10.96
N ARG A 45 10.02 5.52 10.72
CA ARG A 45 9.68 6.38 9.60
C ARG A 45 10.28 7.78 9.80
N ARG A 46 11.16 8.21 8.89
CA ARG A 46 11.65 9.60 8.86
C ARG A 46 10.57 10.51 8.24
N LYS A 47 10.37 11.69 8.83
CA LYS A 47 9.51 12.74 8.23
C LYS A 47 10.15 13.21 6.92
N HIS A 48 9.41 13.20 5.82
CA HIS A 48 9.85 13.74 4.53
C HIS A 48 9.38 15.19 4.39
N ARG A 49 10.22 16.05 3.81
CA ARG A 49 9.83 17.40 3.38
C ARG A 49 9.10 17.30 2.05
N GLN A 50 8.00 18.01 1.92
CA GLN A 50 7.18 18.02 0.70
C GLN A 50 7.73 19.04 -0.28
N THR A 51 7.67 18.71 -1.58
CA THR A 51 7.98 19.60 -2.69
C THR A 51 6.68 20.22 -3.20
N PRO A 52 6.60 21.53 -3.46
CA PRO A 52 5.43 22.15 -4.09
C PRO A 52 5.20 21.59 -5.50
N LEU A 53 3.95 21.38 -5.87
CA LEU A 53 3.54 20.94 -7.21
C LEU A 53 3.20 22.15 -8.08
N ASP A 54 3.57 22.07 -9.37
CA ASP A 54 3.22 23.04 -10.37
C ASP A 54 1.72 23.04 -10.70
N VAL A 55 1.18 24.26 -10.94
CA VAL A 55 -0.24 24.50 -11.17
C VAL A 55 -0.50 24.57 -12.67
N HIS A 56 -1.14 23.57 -13.25
CA HIS A 56 -1.72 23.69 -14.60
C HIS A 56 -3.24 23.87 -14.51
N ALA A 57 -3.75 24.83 -15.31
CA ALA A 57 -5.17 25.18 -15.37
C ALA A 57 -5.98 24.17 -16.23
N ALA A 58 -6.02 22.90 -15.82
CA ALA A 58 -6.87 21.88 -16.45
C ALA A 58 -8.08 21.59 -15.54
N SER A 59 -9.23 21.28 -16.14
CA SER A 59 -10.37 20.78 -15.40
C SER A 59 -10.10 19.34 -14.96
N TYR A 60 -9.96 19.12 -13.66
CA TYR A 60 -9.73 17.80 -13.08
C TYR A 60 -11.01 17.26 -12.45
N PRO A 61 -11.20 15.92 -12.42
CA PRO A 61 -12.27 15.30 -11.65
C PRO A 61 -12.28 15.75 -10.19
N GLU A 62 -13.48 15.83 -9.63
CA GLU A 62 -13.70 16.25 -8.25
C GLU A 62 -13.08 15.27 -7.24
N ASN A 63 -12.69 15.77 -6.08
CA ASN A 63 -12.22 14.95 -4.97
C ASN A 63 -13.39 14.29 -4.23
N LEU A 64 -13.87 13.18 -4.77
CA LEU A 64 -14.96 12.40 -4.17
C LEU A 64 -14.49 11.54 -2.99
N LEU A 65 -13.18 11.22 -2.90
CA LEU A 65 -12.65 10.49 -1.76
C LEU A 65 -12.71 11.30 -0.47
N ALA A 66 -12.47 12.63 -0.56
CA ALA A 66 -12.55 13.59 0.54
C ALA A 66 -11.89 13.10 1.84
N ARG A 67 -10.72 12.45 1.75
CA ARG A 67 -9.97 11.85 2.86
C ARG A 67 -10.70 10.72 3.61
N ASN A 68 -11.82 10.25 3.09
CA ASN A 68 -12.52 9.09 3.65
C ASN A 68 -11.83 7.79 3.22
N PHE A 69 -10.70 7.46 3.86
CA PHE A 69 -9.89 6.27 3.59
C PHE A 69 -10.45 4.97 4.17
N LYS A 70 -11.67 4.98 4.71
CA LYS A 70 -12.39 3.77 5.09
C LYS A 70 -13.28 3.32 3.94
N ALA A 71 -13.32 2.02 3.71
CA ALA A 71 -14.25 1.37 2.80
C ALA A 71 -15.00 0.27 3.56
N GLU A 72 -16.28 0.08 3.25
CA GLU A 72 -17.14 -0.90 3.93
C GLU A 72 -16.91 -2.33 3.44
N ALA A 73 -16.43 -2.46 2.19
CA ALA A 73 -16.14 -3.73 1.57
C ALA A 73 -14.99 -3.60 0.56
N ALA A 74 -14.39 -4.72 0.21
CA ALA A 74 -13.39 -4.79 -0.84
C ALA A 74 -13.94 -4.33 -2.19
N ASN A 75 -13.08 -3.73 -3.02
CA ASN A 75 -13.39 -3.23 -4.35
C ASN A 75 -14.47 -2.13 -4.39
N ARG A 76 -14.55 -1.31 -3.35
CA ARG A 76 -15.39 -0.09 -3.33
C ARG A 76 -14.59 1.17 -3.58
N LYS A 77 -13.41 1.25 -3.02
CA LYS A 77 -12.51 2.41 -3.15
C LYS A 77 -11.08 1.92 -3.38
N TRP A 78 -10.52 2.26 -4.51
CA TRP A 78 -9.10 2.08 -4.81
C TRP A 78 -8.39 3.41 -4.82
N VAL A 79 -7.13 3.42 -4.38
CA VAL A 79 -6.22 4.54 -4.53
C VAL A 79 -5.02 4.12 -5.33
N THR A 80 -4.50 5.01 -6.16
CA THR A 80 -3.35 4.74 -7.02
C THR A 80 -2.36 5.90 -6.98
N ASP A 81 -1.09 5.57 -7.15
CA ASP A 81 -0.02 6.55 -7.18
C ASP A 81 1.25 5.93 -7.78
N ILE A 82 2.24 6.75 -8.08
CA ILE A 82 3.51 6.34 -8.68
C ILE A 82 4.66 6.79 -7.79
N THR A 83 5.60 5.89 -7.57
CA THR A 83 6.88 6.22 -6.93
C THR A 83 8.06 5.83 -7.79
N TYR A 84 9.25 6.29 -7.42
CA TYR A 84 10.50 5.96 -8.10
C TYR A 84 11.48 5.29 -7.14
N ILE A 85 12.26 4.36 -7.68
CA ILE A 85 13.24 3.51 -7.02
C ILE A 85 14.59 3.76 -7.70
N PRO A 86 15.64 4.16 -6.95
CA PRO A 86 16.95 4.39 -7.54
C PRO A 86 17.65 3.06 -7.85
N THR A 87 18.30 3.01 -9.03
CA THR A 87 19.20 1.91 -9.41
C THR A 87 20.45 2.47 -10.08
N ASP A 88 21.54 1.70 -10.15
CA ASP A 88 22.75 2.13 -10.86
C ASP A 88 22.49 2.25 -12.39
N GLN A 89 21.37 1.69 -12.92
CA GLN A 89 20.90 1.86 -14.29
C GLN A 89 19.94 3.07 -14.47
N GLY A 90 19.78 3.94 -13.46
CA GLY A 90 18.84 5.04 -13.43
C GLY A 90 17.53 4.67 -12.74
N TRP A 91 16.53 5.56 -12.85
CA TRP A 91 15.25 5.40 -12.16
C TRP A 91 14.45 4.19 -12.65
N LEU A 92 13.82 3.50 -11.72
CA LEU A 92 12.74 2.55 -11.96
C LEU A 92 11.47 3.15 -11.35
N TYR A 93 10.41 3.26 -12.13
CA TYR A 93 9.11 3.75 -11.70
C TYR A 93 8.22 2.58 -11.31
N LEU A 94 7.45 2.74 -10.25
CA LEU A 94 6.49 1.77 -9.74
C LEU A 94 5.14 2.47 -9.58
N SER A 95 4.14 2.06 -10.36
CA SER A 95 2.74 2.39 -10.15
C SER A 95 2.05 1.30 -9.33
N VAL A 96 1.18 1.70 -8.42
CA VAL A 96 0.49 0.79 -7.50
C VAL A 96 -0.98 1.15 -7.40
N VAL A 97 -1.85 0.13 -7.32
CA VAL A 97 -3.27 0.26 -6.99
C VAL A 97 -3.52 -0.46 -5.67
N MET A 98 -4.07 0.25 -4.69
CA MET A 98 -4.39 -0.26 -3.35
C MET A 98 -5.89 -0.26 -3.12
N ASP A 99 -6.44 -1.35 -2.60
CA ASP A 99 -7.80 -1.40 -2.06
C ASP A 99 -7.83 -0.80 -0.65
N LEU A 100 -8.64 0.23 -0.44
CA LEU A 100 -8.72 0.92 0.84
C LEU A 100 -9.38 0.10 1.94
N TYR A 101 -10.16 -0.92 1.60
CA TYR A 101 -10.79 -1.81 2.58
C TYR A 101 -9.76 -2.57 3.40
N SER A 102 -8.84 -3.24 2.72
CA SER A 102 -7.85 -4.14 3.32
C SER A 102 -6.42 -3.59 3.27
N ARG A 103 -6.20 -2.45 2.63
CA ARG A 103 -4.85 -1.94 2.32
C ARG A 103 -4.04 -2.87 1.41
N ARG A 104 -4.70 -3.86 0.79
CA ARG A 104 -4.07 -4.79 -0.12
C ARG A 104 -3.65 -4.09 -1.41
N ILE A 105 -2.45 -4.39 -1.88
CA ILE A 105 -2.03 -4.00 -3.22
C ILE A 105 -2.65 -5.00 -4.20
N VAL A 106 -3.51 -4.48 -5.05
CA VAL A 106 -4.30 -5.28 -6.00
C VAL A 106 -3.82 -5.14 -7.43
N GLY A 107 -2.93 -4.19 -7.70
CA GLY A 107 -2.29 -4.04 -8.99
C GLY A 107 -1.01 -3.23 -8.88
N TRP A 108 -0.05 -3.54 -9.73
CA TRP A 108 1.23 -2.82 -9.82
C TRP A 108 1.85 -2.97 -11.22
N SER A 109 2.73 -2.04 -11.56
CA SER A 109 3.50 -2.06 -12.81
C SER A 109 4.84 -1.36 -12.60
N PHE A 110 5.89 -1.88 -13.27
CA PHE A 110 7.24 -1.32 -13.23
C PHE A 110 7.68 -0.87 -14.63
N HIS A 111 8.20 0.36 -14.74
CA HIS A 111 8.72 0.90 -15.99
C HIS A 111 10.05 1.62 -15.78
N SER A 112 10.88 1.67 -16.85
CA SER A 112 12.13 2.46 -16.86
C SER A 112 11.90 3.93 -17.18
N LYS A 113 10.71 4.29 -17.65
CA LYS A 113 10.28 5.65 -17.99
C LYS A 113 8.93 5.96 -17.35
N LEU A 114 8.70 7.23 -17.06
CA LEU A 114 7.44 7.70 -16.49
C LEU A 114 6.43 8.01 -17.63
N GLU A 115 5.85 6.97 -18.19
CA GLU A 115 4.87 7.04 -19.27
C GLU A 115 3.45 6.75 -18.74
N ALA A 116 2.41 7.19 -19.47
CA ALA A 116 1.01 6.95 -19.10
C ALA A 116 0.67 5.44 -19.00
N SER A 117 1.35 4.60 -19.77
CA SER A 117 1.19 3.15 -19.79
C SER A 117 1.40 2.49 -18.41
N ILE A 118 2.26 3.07 -17.56
CA ILE A 118 2.54 2.48 -16.23
C ILE A 118 1.29 2.46 -15.33
N ALA A 119 0.52 3.55 -15.29
CA ALA A 119 -0.70 3.63 -14.50
C ALA A 119 -1.80 2.71 -15.08
N THR A 120 -1.94 2.71 -16.41
CA THR A 120 -2.92 1.89 -17.12
C THR A 120 -2.67 0.39 -16.93
N GLN A 121 -1.40 -0.05 -16.92
CA GLN A 121 -1.04 -1.46 -16.68
C GLN A 121 -1.28 -1.87 -15.23
N ALA A 122 -0.95 -1.04 -14.25
CA ALA A 122 -1.25 -1.30 -12.84
C ALA A 122 -2.77 -1.45 -12.63
N LEU A 123 -3.57 -0.55 -13.21
CA LEU A 123 -5.03 -0.62 -13.15
C LEU A 123 -5.58 -1.87 -13.86
N ALA A 124 -5.04 -2.22 -15.04
CA ALA A 124 -5.44 -3.44 -15.76
C ALA A 124 -5.17 -4.71 -14.95
N MET A 125 -4.01 -4.79 -14.28
CA MET A 125 -3.69 -5.90 -13.39
C MET A 125 -4.70 -5.98 -12.24
N ALA A 126 -5.04 -4.86 -11.60
CA ALA A 126 -6.01 -4.80 -10.52
C ALA A 126 -7.40 -5.31 -10.98
N ILE A 127 -7.87 -4.87 -12.14
CA ILE A 127 -9.15 -5.31 -12.72
C ILE A 127 -9.15 -6.81 -12.98
N ASN A 128 -8.05 -7.36 -13.53
CA ASN A 128 -7.96 -8.79 -13.85
C ASN A 128 -7.90 -9.68 -12.61
N GLN A 129 -7.33 -9.17 -11.50
CA GLN A 129 -7.20 -9.94 -10.26
C GLN A 129 -8.44 -9.85 -9.35
N ARG A 130 -9.31 -8.86 -9.57
CA ARG A 130 -10.41 -8.56 -8.64
C ARG A 130 -11.77 -8.63 -9.36
N LYS A 131 -12.77 -9.16 -8.66
CA LYS A 131 -14.16 -9.06 -9.10
C LYS A 131 -14.67 -7.66 -8.81
N THR A 132 -14.54 -6.77 -9.80
CA THR A 132 -14.98 -5.37 -9.67
C THR A 132 -16.44 -5.20 -10.06
N THR A 133 -17.07 -4.16 -9.55
CA THR A 133 -18.44 -3.77 -9.89
C THR A 133 -18.46 -2.34 -10.40
N PRO A 134 -19.41 -1.96 -11.26
CA PRO A 134 -19.64 -0.57 -11.62
C PRO A 134 -19.76 0.34 -10.39
N GLY A 135 -19.26 1.58 -10.51
CA GLY A 135 -19.26 2.54 -9.41
C GLY A 135 -18.08 2.44 -8.44
N LEU A 136 -17.10 1.53 -8.67
CA LEU A 136 -15.84 1.51 -7.91
C LEU A 136 -15.15 2.87 -8.05
N LEU A 137 -14.82 3.51 -6.91
CA LEU A 137 -14.10 4.78 -6.87
C LEU A 137 -12.60 4.53 -7.04
N VAL A 138 -11.97 5.16 -8.04
CA VAL A 138 -10.51 5.14 -8.24
C VAL A 138 -9.97 6.54 -8.01
N HIS A 139 -9.19 6.72 -6.95
CA HIS A 139 -8.61 8.01 -6.57
C HIS A 139 -7.11 8.05 -6.87
N SER A 140 -6.65 9.18 -7.42
CA SER A 140 -5.25 9.46 -7.71
C SER A 140 -4.87 10.90 -7.38
N ASP A 141 -3.60 11.24 -7.48
CA ASP A 141 -3.15 12.61 -7.64
C ASP A 141 -3.47 13.12 -9.07
N ARG A 142 -3.05 14.37 -9.37
CA ARG A 142 -3.25 15.00 -10.68
C ARG A 142 -2.12 14.72 -11.68
N GLY A 143 -1.36 13.65 -11.48
CA GLY A 143 -0.31 13.25 -12.41
C GLY A 143 -0.83 13.00 -13.82
N THR A 144 -0.05 13.40 -14.83
CA THR A 144 -0.42 13.26 -16.25
C THR A 144 -0.72 11.82 -16.67
N GLN A 145 -0.18 10.83 -15.96
CA GLN A 145 -0.44 9.42 -16.19
C GLN A 145 -1.90 9.04 -15.89
N PHE A 146 -2.52 9.68 -14.89
CA PHE A 146 -3.90 9.43 -14.47
C PHE A 146 -4.93 10.27 -15.23
N THR A 147 -4.49 11.29 -15.96
CA THR A 147 -5.35 12.10 -16.86
C THR A 147 -5.24 11.68 -18.32
N SER A 148 -4.41 10.69 -18.64
CA SER A 148 -4.24 10.19 -20.01
C SER A 148 -5.51 9.52 -20.52
N ASP A 149 -5.80 9.67 -21.82
CA ASP A 149 -6.96 9.06 -22.50
C ASP A 149 -7.03 7.55 -22.27
N ALA A 150 -5.88 6.86 -22.29
CA ALA A 150 -5.80 5.42 -22.06
C ALA A 150 -6.26 5.02 -20.65
N PHE A 151 -5.89 5.80 -19.63
CA PHE A 151 -6.30 5.55 -18.26
C PHE A 151 -7.79 5.87 -18.07
N GLN A 152 -8.25 7.02 -18.57
CA GLN A 152 -9.66 7.42 -18.50
C GLN A 152 -10.56 6.44 -19.24
N LYS A 153 -10.15 6.01 -20.46
CA LYS A 153 -10.88 4.97 -21.20
C LYS A 153 -11.00 3.68 -20.38
N LYS A 154 -9.93 3.25 -19.72
CA LYS A 154 -9.95 2.04 -18.87
C LYS A 154 -10.96 2.18 -17.71
N LEU A 155 -11.05 3.36 -17.08
CA LEU A 155 -12.06 3.63 -16.05
C LEU A 155 -13.47 3.59 -16.63
N ALA A 156 -13.70 4.23 -17.77
CA ALA A 156 -15.01 4.30 -18.43
C ALA A 156 -15.50 2.92 -18.89
N ASP A 157 -14.63 2.12 -19.53
CA ASP A 157 -14.94 0.75 -20.00
C ASP A 157 -15.41 -0.16 -18.83
N ASN A 158 -14.91 0.09 -17.61
CA ASN A 158 -15.30 -0.65 -16.40
C ASN A 158 -16.37 0.06 -15.55
N LYS A 159 -16.87 1.20 -16.01
CA LYS A 159 -17.86 2.05 -15.29
C LYS A 159 -17.36 2.44 -13.89
N PHE A 160 -16.09 2.73 -13.75
CA PHE A 160 -15.48 3.23 -12.51
C PHE A 160 -15.64 4.75 -12.40
N VAL A 161 -15.65 5.24 -11.17
CA VAL A 161 -15.75 6.66 -10.85
C VAL A 161 -14.35 7.19 -10.57
N GLN A 162 -13.90 8.17 -11.35
CA GLN A 162 -12.62 8.83 -11.12
C GLN A 162 -12.75 9.89 -10.03
N SER A 163 -11.76 9.95 -9.14
CA SER A 163 -11.60 10.99 -8.13
C SER A 163 -10.15 11.45 -8.12
N MET A 164 -9.91 12.76 -7.95
CA MET A 164 -8.55 13.29 -7.90
C MET A 164 -8.32 14.18 -6.69
N SER A 165 -7.11 14.15 -6.17
CA SER A 165 -6.66 15.02 -5.07
C SER A 165 -6.86 16.49 -5.43
N ARG A 166 -7.12 17.32 -4.42
CA ARG A 166 -7.11 18.77 -4.59
C ARG A 166 -5.70 19.26 -4.94
N ASN A 167 -5.63 20.41 -5.58
CA ASN A 167 -4.34 20.99 -5.95
C ASN A 167 -3.51 21.31 -4.69
N GLY A 168 -2.26 20.83 -4.67
CA GLY A 168 -1.33 21.06 -3.57
C GLY A 168 -1.67 20.35 -2.26
N ASP A 169 -2.70 19.51 -2.22
CA ASP A 169 -3.13 18.81 -1.01
C ASP A 169 -2.69 17.34 -1.01
N CYS A 170 -1.48 17.10 -0.51
CA CYS A 170 -0.91 15.76 -0.39
C CYS A 170 -1.66 14.83 0.57
N TRP A 171 -2.41 15.39 1.54
CA TRP A 171 -3.19 14.60 2.50
C TRP A 171 -4.35 13.83 1.83
N ASP A 172 -4.75 14.25 0.64
CA ASP A 172 -5.80 13.58 -0.09
C ASP A 172 -5.41 12.18 -0.58
N ASN A 173 -4.09 11.86 -0.66
CA ASN A 173 -3.58 10.52 -0.99
C ASN A 173 -2.74 9.89 0.14
N ALA A 174 -3.01 10.24 1.41
CA ALA A 174 -2.21 9.82 2.56
C ALA A 174 -2.07 8.29 2.72
N ALA A 175 -3.00 7.49 2.20
CA ALA A 175 -2.90 6.04 2.21
C ALA A 175 -1.74 5.54 1.35
N MET A 176 -1.57 6.11 0.14
CA MET A 176 -0.46 5.79 -0.76
C MET A 176 0.87 6.33 -0.24
N GLU A 177 0.88 7.55 0.32
CA GLU A 177 2.08 8.09 0.97
C GLU A 177 2.56 7.19 2.11
N SER A 178 1.62 6.67 2.91
CA SER A 178 1.93 5.73 3.99
C SER A 178 2.52 4.41 3.46
N PHE A 179 1.96 3.89 2.38
CA PHE A 179 2.46 2.68 1.73
C PHE A 179 3.87 2.90 1.17
N PHE A 180 4.08 3.91 0.34
CA PHE A 180 5.40 4.18 -0.24
C PHE A 180 6.44 4.55 0.80
N GLY A 181 6.07 5.28 1.84
CA GLY A 181 6.94 5.53 2.98
C GLY A 181 7.39 4.23 3.65
N THR A 182 6.49 3.26 3.78
CA THR A 182 6.79 1.94 4.33
C THR A 182 7.70 1.13 3.39
N LEU A 183 7.36 1.05 2.10
CA LEU A 183 8.17 0.37 1.09
C LEU A 183 9.61 0.92 1.06
N LYS A 184 9.73 2.24 1.02
CA LYS A 184 11.05 2.90 0.97
C LYS A 184 11.86 2.63 2.23
N GLN A 185 11.27 2.71 3.41
CA GLN A 185 11.98 2.48 4.67
C GLN A 185 12.31 1.01 4.93
N GLU A 186 11.38 0.11 4.63
CA GLU A 186 11.56 -1.31 4.93
C GLU A 186 12.39 -2.05 3.87
N LEU A 187 12.46 -1.54 2.62
CA LEU A 187 13.17 -2.18 1.52
C LEU A 187 14.12 -1.23 0.78
N VAL A 188 13.59 -0.24 0.07
CA VAL A 188 14.35 0.50 -0.97
C VAL A 188 15.58 1.21 -0.42
N HIS A 189 15.47 1.86 0.75
CA HIS A 189 16.60 2.58 1.36
C HIS A 189 17.62 1.67 2.05
N ARG A 190 17.35 0.36 2.10
CA ARG A 190 18.22 -0.63 2.75
C ARG A 190 19.03 -1.44 1.74
N VAL A 191 18.74 -1.29 0.44
CA VAL A 191 19.38 -2.05 -0.64
C VAL A 191 19.86 -1.07 -1.71
N LYS A 192 21.10 -1.25 -2.16
CA LYS A 192 21.62 -0.56 -3.35
C LYS A 192 21.43 -1.47 -4.57
N TYR A 193 20.50 -1.11 -5.45
CA TYR A 193 20.19 -1.91 -6.64
C TYR A 193 21.18 -1.63 -7.77
N LYS A 194 21.91 -2.64 -8.21
CA LYS A 194 22.78 -2.54 -9.39
C LYS A 194 22.00 -2.50 -10.70
N THR A 195 20.85 -3.19 -10.76
CA THR A 195 20.04 -3.28 -11.98
C THR A 195 18.57 -3.03 -11.68
N ARG A 196 17.82 -2.54 -12.68
CA ARG A 196 16.35 -2.46 -12.59
C ARG A 196 15.73 -3.83 -12.39
N ARG A 197 16.27 -4.89 -12.99
CA ARG A 197 15.78 -6.25 -12.83
C ARG A 197 15.81 -6.72 -11.38
N SER A 198 16.91 -6.50 -10.68
CA SER A 198 17.02 -6.86 -9.25
C SER A 198 16.06 -6.04 -8.38
N ALA A 199 15.89 -4.75 -8.69
CA ALA A 199 14.90 -3.91 -8.01
C ALA A 199 13.46 -4.40 -8.24
N ILE A 200 13.10 -4.79 -9.46
CA ILE A 200 11.78 -5.35 -9.78
C ILE A 200 11.53 -6.62 -8.97
N GLN A 201 12.47 -7.57 -8.97
CA GLN A 201 12.32 -8.84 -8.25
C GLN A 201 12.09 -8.64 -6.75
N ASP A 202 12.91 -7.78 -6.13
CA ASP A 202 12.84 -7.52 -4.69
C ASP A 202 11.53 -6.80 -4.29
N ASN A 203 11.13 -5.77 -5.07
CA ASN A 203 9.90 -5.04 -4.80
C ASN A 203 8.67 -5.90 -5.07
N PHE A 204 8.66 -6.72 -6.13
CA PHE A 204 7.62 -7.72 -6.39
C PHE A 204 7.46 -8.68 -5.19
N GLN A 205 8.56 -9.29 -4.75
CA GLN A 205 8.54 -10.22 -3.63
C GLN A 205 8.08 -9.52 -2.34
N TRP A 206 8.51 -8.27 -2.13
CA TRP A 206 8.10 -7.50 -0.96
C TRP A 206 6.59 -7.21 -1.00
N ILE A 207 6.02 -6.80 -2.14
CA ILE A 207 4.59 -6.51 -2.29
C ILE A 207 3.76 -7.79 -2.11
N GLU A 208 4.05 -8.82 -2.92
CA GLU A 208 3.17 -10.00 -3.01
C GLU A 208 3.33 -10.95 -1.84
N THR A 209 4.57 -11.16 -1.38
CA THR A 209 4.82 -12.15 -0.33
C THR A 209 4.80 -11.52 1.05
N TRP A 210 5.49 -10.38 1.22
CA TRP A 210 5.62 -9.79 2.54
C TRP A 210 4.47 -8.85 2.88
N TYR A 211 4.26 -7.78 2.09
CA TYR A 211 3.29 -6.75 2.39
C TYR A 211 1.86 -7.28 2.43
N ASN A 212 1.41 -7.94 1.35
CA ASN A 212 0.05 -8.43 1.25
C ASN A 212 -0.24 -9.57 2.23
N ARG A 213 0.69 -10.53 2.41
CA ARG A 213 0.40 -11.79 3.11
C ARG A 213 0.80 -11.80 4.57
N HIS A 214 1.86 -11.09 4.95
CA HIS A 214 2.46 -11.24 6.28
C HIS A 214 2.54 -9.94 7.08
N ARG A 215 2.75 -8.80 6.41
CA ARG A 215 3.01 -7.56 7.11
C ARG A 215 1.83 -7.10 7.94
N ARG A 216 2.05 -6.87 9.24
CA ARG A 216 1.06 -6.39 10.20
C ARG A 216 0.74 -4.91 9.99
N HIS A 217 -0.55 -4.59 9.87
CA HIS A 217 -1.06 -3.24 9.68
C HIS A 217 -1.84 -2.76 10.89
N SER A 218 -1.39 -1.68 11.54
CA SER A 218 -2.10 -1.08 12.68
C SER A 218 -3.51 -0.63 12.32
N PHE A 219 -3.74 -0.15 11.10
CA PHE A 219 -5.06 0.23 10.61
C PHE A 219 -6.04 -0.95 10.52
N LEU A 220 -5.52 -2.17 10.37
CA LEU A 220 -6.29 -3.42 10.24
C LEU A 220 -6.28 -4.24 11.55
N GLY A 221 -6.07 -3.60 12.70
CA GLY A 221 -5.96 -4.32 13.97
C GLY A 221 -4.78 -5.30 14.00
N TYR A 222 -3.68 -4.95 13.33
CA TYR A 222 -2.49 -5.79 13.18
C TYR A 222 -2.71 -7.10 12.41
N GLU A 223 -3.75 -7.14 11.56
CA GLU A 223 -3.85 -8.18 10.53
C GLU A 223 -3.04 -7.82 9.29
N SER A 224 -2.66 -8.83 8.49
CA SER A 224 -2.15 -8.60 7.14
C SER A 224 -3.32 -8.31 6.18
N PRO A 225 -3.09 -7.62 5.06
CA PRO A 225 -4.12 -7.36 4.06
C PRO A 225 -4.90 -8.61 3.62
N ASP A 226 -4.19 -9.71 3.33
CA ASP A 226 -4.78 -10.98 2.92
C ASP A 226 -5.62 -11.62 4.03
N ASN A 227 -5.16 -11.58 5.28
CA ASN A 227 -5.90 -12.15 6.39
C ASN A 227 -7.16 -11.33 6.70
N PHE A 228 -7.08 -10.01 6.59
CA PHE A 228 -8.20 -9.11 6.79
C PHE A 228 -9.33 -9.33 5.76
N GLU A 229 -8.99 -9.72 4.52
CA GLU A 229 -9.99 -10.03 3.48
C GLU A 229 -10.59 -11.44 3.60
N LYS A 230 -9.92 -12.36 4.30
CA LYS A 230 -10.51 -13.68 4.53
C LYS A 230 -11.78 -13.51 5.39
N PRO A 231 -12.89 -14.21 5.07
CA PRO A 231 -14.05 -14.25 5.96
C PRO A 231 -13.55 -14.67 7.34
N SER A 232 -13.81 -13.86 8.35
CA SER A 232 -13.48 -14.22 9.73
C SER A 232 -14.19 -15.52 10.03
N LEU A 233 -13.44 -16.59 10.31
CA LEU A 233 -13.92 -17.78 11.00
C LEU A 233 -14.16 -17.40 12.49
N GLN A 234 -14.92 -16.32 12.72
CA GLN A 234 -15.44 -16.05 14.05
C GLN A 234 -16.56 -17.05 14.27
N PRO A 235 -16.51 -17.85 15.36
CA PRO A 235 -17.68 -18.61 15.76
C PRO A 235 -18.81 -17.60 15.94
N GLN A 236 -19.89 -17.75 15.19
CA GLN A 236 -21.10 -16.97 15.42
C GLN A 236 -21.51 -17.21 16.88
N PRO A 237 -21.86 -16.17 17.65
CA PRO A 237 -22.38 -16.39 18.98
C PRO A 237 -23.61 -17.32 18.85
N ILE A 238 -23.56 -18.48 19.48
CA ILE A 238 -24.68 -19.40 19.56
C ILE A 238 -25.79 -18.64 20.29
N THR A 239 -26.76 -18.16 19.55
CA THR A 239 -27.98 -17.63 20.13
C THR A 239 -28.72 -18.82 20.73
N ILE A 240 -28.55 -19.04 22.02
CA ILE A 240 -29.38 -19.98 22.75
C ILE A 240 -30.75 -19.31 22.87
N ALA A 241 -31.69 -19.78 22.03
CA ALA A 241 -33.09 -19.41 22.18
C ALA A 241 -33.57 -19.93 23.54
N ALA A 242 -34.07 -19.02 24.38
CA ALA A 242 -34.71 -19.32 25.65
C ALA A 242 -36.16 -19.80 25.42
#